data_1f59d534e1853fe9db6926e3ecef75bb
#
_entry.id   1f59d534e1853fe9db6926e3ecef75bb
#
_cell.length_a   1.000
_cell.length_b   1.000
_cell.length_c   1.000
_cell.angle_alpha   90.00
_cell.angle_beta   90.00
_cell.angle_gamma   90.00
#
_symmetry.space_group_name_H-M   'P 1'
#
loop_
_entity.id
_entity.type
_entity.pdbx_description
1 polymer ?
#
loop_
_entity_poly.entity_id
_entity_poly.type
_entity_poly.pdbx_seq_one_letter_code
_entity_poly.pdbx_strand_id
1 'polypeptide(L)'
;MKKLLIIIAIAFVFVACQDKQVRHVQKVAYYHPETELPWIIYYYDVVGKDSTWVEEKWFHENGVLSLEGKIVDNQREGEFRGYYPTGELMSVGSFVKGKREGKGKIYFENGQVNIENEYRDGKPVGIWKYYDEEGNLVDIRDRK
;
A
#
# COMPACT_ATOMS: atom_id res chain seq x y z
N MET A 1 10.90 62.97 44.38
CA MET A 1 9.95 62.67 43.27
C MET A 1 10.34 61.32 42.70
N LYS A 2 9.59 60.24 43.03
CA LYS A 2 9.86 58.89 42.50
C LYS A 2 9.16 58.75 41.18
N LYS A 3 9.92 58.51 40.07
CA LYS A 3 9.38 58.20 38.75
C LYS A 3 8.90 56.76 38.73
N LEU A 4 7.61 56.55 38.59
CA LEU A 4 6.97 55.26 38.45
C LEU A 4 7.18 54.81 36.99
N LEU A 5 8.02 53.79 36.74
CA LEU A 5 8.20 53.17 35.46
C LEU A 5 7.03 52.16 35.26
N ILE A 6 6.11 52.51 34.38
CA ILE A 6 5.06 51.57 33.95
C ILE A 6 5.66 50.66 32.87
N ILE A 7 5.95 49.41 33.21
CA ILE A 7 6.34 48.40 32.25
C ILE A 7 5.05 47.86 31.66
N ILE A 8 4.73 48.24 30.43
CA ILE A 8 3.67 47.65 29.65
C ILE A 8 4.20 46.30 29.13
N ALA A 9 3.80 45.22 29.79
CA ALA A 9 4.03 43.86 29.27
C ALA A 9 3.07 43.63 28.09
N ILE A 10 3.59 43.73 26.87
CA ILE A 10 2.87 43.31 25.68
C ILE A 10 2.89 41.79 25.67
N ALA A 11 1.80 41.19 26.12
CA ALA A 11 1.57 39.75 25.94
C ALA A 11 1.38 39.47 24.47
N PHE A 12 2.42 39.01 23.79
CA PHE A 12 2.27 38.36 22.47
C PHE A 12 1.52 37.05 22.69
N VAL A 13 0.23 37.06 22.43
CA VAL A 13 -0.53 35.83 22.27
C VAL A 13 -0.07 35.21 20.94
N PHE A 14 0.93 34.33 21.03
CA PHE A 14 1.20 33.39 19.95
C PHE A 14 -0.02 32.45 19.88
N VAL A 15 -0.93 32.73 19.00
CA VAL A 15 -1.84 31.70 18.49
C VAL A 15 -0.98 30.76 17.68
N ALA A 16 -0.36 29.79 18.33
CA ALA A 16 0.24 28.67 17.66
C ALA A 16 -0.90 27.92 16.98
N CYS A 17 -1.02 28.13 15.66
CA CYS A 17 -1.73 27.20 14.81
C CYS A 17 -1.00 25.87 15.00
N GLN A 18 -1.53 25.00 15.88
CA GLN A 18 -1.03 23.64 15.99
C GLN A 18 -1.47 22.96 14.70
N ASP A 19 -0.60 23.00 13.69
CA ASP A 19 -0.70 22.07 12.58
C ASP A 19 -0.75 20.67 13.21
N LYS A 20 -1.90 20.01 13.07
CA LYS A 20 -2.07 18.65 13.57
C LYS A 20 -1.06 17.78 12.85
N GLN A 21 0.07 17.49 13.50
CA GLN A 21 1.11 16.64 12.92
C GLN A 21 0.52 15.26 12.62
N VAL A 22 0.64 14.84 11.39
CA VAL A 22 0.34 13.46 10.97
C VAL A 22 1.50 12.58 11.45
N ARG A 23 1.16 11.52 12.20
CA ARG A 23 2.12 10.49 12.61
C ARG A 23 1.81 9.21 11.85
N HIS A 24 2.80 8.70 11.12
CA HIS A 24 2.72 7.39 10.48
C HIS A 24 3.03 6.31 11.51
N VAL A 25 2.08 5.40 11.76
CA VAL A 25 2.18 4.33 12.77
C VAL A 25 1.94 2.99 12.09
N GLN A 26 2.82 2.03 12.37
CA GLN A 26 2.61 0.64 11.96
C GLN A 26 2.04 -0.20 13.11
N LYS A 27 1.21 -1.17 12.76
CA LYS A 27 0.67 -2.17 13.67
C LYS A 27 0.79 -3.55 13.04
N VAL A 28 1.49 -4.45 13.70
CA VAL A 28 1.50 -5.85 13.30
C VAL A 28 0.12 -6.44 13.62
N ALA A 29 -0.57 -6.92 12.59
CA ALA A 29 -1.90 -7.50 12.73
C ALA A 29 -1.82 -9.01 12.98
N TYR A 30 -0.88 -9.69 12.32
CA TYR A 30 -0.69 -11.14 12.43
C TYR A 30 0.79 -11.49 12.38
N TYR A 31 1.15 -12.61 13.04
CA TYR A 31 2.47 -13.22 13.00
C TYR A 31 2.39 -14.60 12.36
N HIS A 32 3.44 -15.02 11.67
CA HIS A 32 3.58 -16.40 11.20
C HIS A 32 3.69 -17.33 12.40
N PRO A 33 2.90 -18.41 12.47
CA PRO A 33 2.83 -19.26 13.66
C PRO A 33 4.12 -20.00 13.98
N GLU A 34 4.98 -20.25 12.98
CA GLU A 34 6.22 -21.02 13.16
C GLU A 34 7.45 -20.14 13.36
N THR A 35 7.51 -18.96 12.71
CA THR A 35 8.71 -18.11 12.71
C THR A 35 8.58 -16.90 13.64
N GLU A 36 7.36 -16.58 14.10
CA GLU A 36 7.04 -15.38 14.87
C GLU A 36 7.38 -14.07 14.14
N LEU A 37 7.73 -14.11 12.86
CA LEU A 37 7.92 -12.92 12.02
C LEU A 37 6.57 -12.28 11.70
N PRO A 38 6.51 -10.97 11.47
CA PRO A 38 5.29 -10.31 11.03
C PRO A 38 4.78 -10.93 9.73
N TRP A 39 3.51 -11.29 9.70
CA TRP A 39 2.82 -11.74 8.49
C TRP A 39 2.11 -10.59 7.79
N ILE A 40 1.36 -9.78 8.58
CA ILE A 40 0.62 -8.64 8.04
C ILE A 40 0.89 -7.42 8.92
N ILE A 41 1.30 -6.33 8.28
CA ILE A 41 1.47 -5.03 8.92
C ILE A 41 0.51 -4.03 8.28
N TYR A 42 -0.29 -3.37 9.10
CA TYR A 42 -1.11 -2.24 8.71
C TYR A 42 -0.43 -0.93 9.09
N TYR A 43 -0.50 0.05 8.19
CA TYR A 43 0.01 1.39 8.41
C TYR A 43 -1.15 2.38 8.55
N TYR A 44 -1.02 3.25 9.54
CA TYR A 44 -2.04 4.25 9.87
C TYR A 44 -1.44 5.64 9.91
N ASP A 45 -2.22 6.61 9.40
CA ASP A 45 -2.01 8.02 9.68
C ASP A 45 -2.81 8.40 10.91
N VAL A 46 -2.12 8.97 11.91
CA VAL A 46 -2.73 9.36 13.19
C VAL A 46 -2.68 10.87 13.32
N VAL A 47 -3.85 11.50 13.47
CA VAL A 47 -4.01 12.94 13.68
C VAL A 47 -4.80 13.17 14.95
N GLY A 48 -4.12 13.56 16.03
CA GLY A 48 -4.74 13.69 17.35
C GLY A 48 -5.20 12.34 17.92
N LYS A 49 -6.51 12.10 17.98
CA LYS A 49 -7.13 10.84 18.42
C LYS A 49 -7.62 9.98 17.26
N ASP A 50 -7.67 10.52 16.06
CA ASP A 50 -8.17 9.83 14.88
C ASP A 50 -7.03 9.03 14.21
N SER A 51 -7.35 7.84 13.73
CA SER A 51 -6.43 7.00 12.98
C SER A 51 -7.09 6.50 11.69
N THR A 52 -6.38 6.62 10.58
CA THR A 52 -6.85 6.19 9.25
C THR A 52 -5.90 5.14 8.72
N TRP A 53 -6.43 3.98 8.34
CA TRP A 53 -5.66 2.94 7.67
C TRP A 53 -5.31 3.37 6.24
N VAL A 54 -4.01 3.41 5.91
CA VAL A 54 -3.53 4.01 4.65
C VAL A 54 -2.73 3.04 3.77
N GLU A 55 -2.18 1.97 4.34
CA GLU A 55 -1.38 0.99 3.62
C GLU A 55 -1.41 -0.36 4.32
N GLU A 56 -1.27 -1.45 3.55
CA GLU A 56 -1.00 -2.79 4.07
C GLU A 56 0.24 -3.39 3.44
N LYS A 57 0.99 -4.15 4.24
CA LYS A 57 2.09 -5.00 3.78
C LYS A 57 1.95 -6.40 4.33
N TRP A 58 2.14 -7.36 3.45
CA TRP A 58 2.13 -8.78 3.76
C TRP A 58 3.53 -9.33 3.54
N PHE A 59 3.93 -10.32 4.31
CA PHE A 59 5.26 -10.89 4.27
C PHE A 59 5.17 -12.41 4.14
N HIS A 60 6.15 -12.99 3.47
CA HIS A 60 6.39 -14.43 3.45
C HIS A 60 6.97 -14.91 4.79
N GLU A 61 6.98 -16.22 5.03
CA GLU A 61 7.54 -16.82 6.24
C GLU A 61 9.03 -16.49 6.47
N ASN A 62 9.76 -16.23 5.39
CA ASN A 62 11.17 -15.79 5.46
C ASN A 62 11.34 -14.29 5.73
N GLY A 63 10.26 -13.55 5.97
CA GLY A 63 10.26 -12.12 6.23
C GLY A 63 10.38 -11.22 5.00
N VAL A 64 10.45 -11.79 3.79
CA VAL A 64 10.45 -11.03 2.54
C VAL A 64 9.04 -10.49 2.27
N LEU A 65 8.95 -9.24 1.77
CA LEU A 65 7.68 -8.63 1.37
C LEU A 65 6.97 -9.51 0.33
N SER A 66 5.69 -9.82 0.53
CA SER A 66 4.88 -10.61 -0.40
C SER A 66 3.82 -9.81 -1.13
N LEU A 67 3.29 -8.75 -0.48
CA LEU A 67 2.28 -7.86 -1.07
C LEU A 67 2.36 -6.48 -0.42
N GLU A 68 2.15 -5.44 -1.20
CA GLU A 68 1.95 -4.09 -0.69
C GLU A 68 0.96 -3.29 -1.53
N GLY A 69 0.31 -2.30 -0.91
CA GLY A 69 -0.55 -1.36 -1.61
C GLY A 69 -1.28 -0.42 -0.67
N LYS A 70 -1.89 0.60 -1.26
CA LYS A 70 -2.58 1.67 -0.54
C LYS A 70 -4.01 1.27 -0.15
N ILE A 71 -4.45 1.82 0.96
CA ILE A 71 -5.81 1.72 1.45
C ILE A 71 -6.43 3.13 1.51
N VAL A 72 -7.63 3.26 0.96
CA VAL A 72 -8.45 4.48 1.03
C VAL A 72 -9.85 4.05 1.43
N ASP A 73 -10.46 4.72 2.40
CA ASP A 73 -11.79 4.40 2.91
C ASP A 73 -11.99 2.91 3.27
N ASN A 74 -10.95 2.31 3.92
CA ASN A 74 -10.86 0.89 4.29
C ASN A 74 -10.92 -0.10 3.11
N GLN A 75 -10.58 0.34 1.91
CA GLN A 75 -10.57 -0.47 0.70
C GLN A 75 -9.24 -0.33 -0.03
N ARG A 76 -8.82 -1.39 -0.72
CA ARG A 76 -7.67 -1.35 -1.62
C ARG A 76 -7.91 -0.32 -2.72
N GLU A 77 -6.91 0.56 -2.96
CA GLU A 77 -7.00 1.62 -3.96
C GLU A 77 -5.66 1.82 -4.65
N GLY A 78 -5.69 1.96 -5.99
CA GLY A 78 -4.49 2.15 -6.79
C GLY A 78 -3.69 0.88 -7.01
N GLU A 79 -2.39 1.02 -7.27
CA GLU A 79 -1.50 -0.07 -7.61
C GLU A 79 -1.17 -0.95 -6.39
N PHE A 80 -1.22 -2.27 -6.62
CA PHE A 80 -0.76 -3.31 -5.71
C PHE A 80 0.34 -4.12 -6.36
N ARG A 81 1.38 -4.43 -5.60
CA ARG A 81 2.53 -5.23 -6.02
C ARG A 81 2.64 -6.48 -5.18
N GLY A 82 2.78 -7.62 -5.84
CA GLY A 82 3.09 -8.90 -5.22
C GLY A 82 4.50 -9.33 -5.54
N TYR A 83 5.15 -10.03 -4.62
CA TYR A 83 6.54 -10.44 -4.73
C TYR A 83 6.69 -11.94 -4.42
N TYR A 84 7.64 -12.58 -5.04
CA TYR A 84 8.06 -13.94 -4.71
C TYR A 84 8.82 -13.99 -3.38
N PRO A 85 8.96 -15.18 -2.75
CA PRO A 85 9.79 -15.34 -1.55
C PRO A 85 11.27 -14.96 -1.74
N THR A 86 11.74 -14.92 -2.96
CA THR A 86 13.07 -14.46 -3.39
C THR A 86 13.20 -12.93 -3.42
N GLY A 87 12.05 -12.19 -3.43
CA GLY A 87 11.98 -10.74 -3.46
C GLY A 87 11.72 -10.15 -4.84
N GLU A 88 11.77 -10.96 -5.91
CA GLU A 88 11.46 -10.53 -7.27
C GLU A 88 9.98 -10.21 -7.41
N LEU A 89 9.67 -9.25 -8.30
CA LEU A 89 8.29 -8.84 -8.59
C LEU A 89 7.54 -10.01 -9.23
N MET A 90 6.48 -10.46 -8.56
CA MET A 90 5.58 -11.53 -9.03
C MET A 90 4.38 -10.97 -9.80
N SER A 91 3.83 -9.85 -9.34
CA SER A 91 2.61 -9.30 -9.96
C SER A 91 2.46 -7.80 -9.74
N VAL A 92 1.82 -7.14 -10.68
CA VAL A 92 1.33 -5.77 -10.55
C VAL A 92 -0.09 -5.68 -11.10
N GLY A 93 -0.94 -4.96 -10.40
CA GLY A 93 -2.32 -4.70 -10.81
C GLY A 93 -2.92 -3.58 -9.99
N SER A 94 -4.09 -3.11 -10.39
CA SER A 94 -4.74 -1.99 -9.74
C SER A 94 -6.08 -2.39 -9.12
N PHE A 95 -6.47 -1.64 -8.10
CA PHE A 95 -7.76 -1.75 -7.42
C PHE A 95 -8.45 -0.39 -7.42
N VAL A 96 -9.77 -0.43 -7.55
CA VAL A 96 -10.66 0.72 -7.34
C VAL A 96 -11.76 0.26 -6.38
N LYS A 97 -11.88 0.93 -5.24
CA LYS A 97 -12.86 0.60 -4.19
C LYS A 97 -12.88 -0.90 -3.83
N GLY A 98 -11.69 -1.47 -3.62
CA GLY A 98 -11.49 -2.87 -3.22
C GLY A 98 -11.62 -3.91 -4.33
N LYS A 99 -11.96 -3.53 -5.56
CA LYS A 99 -12.10 -4.45 -6.70
C LYS A 99 -10.94 -4.28 -7.68
N ARG A 100 -10.48 -5.41 -8.25
CA ARG A 100 -9.47 -5.35 -9.33
C ARG A 100 -10.02 -4.57 -10.51
N GLU A 101 -9.20 -3.64 -11.04
CA GLU A 101 -9.56 -2.75 -12.14
C GLU A 101 -8.36 -2.51 -13.07
N GLY A 102 -8.64 -2.50 -14.39
CA GLY A 102 -7.64 -2.20 -15.40
C GLY A 102 -6.68 -3.36 -15.69
N LYS A 103 -5.58 -3.01 -16.38
CA LYS A 103 -4.57 -3.96 -16.81
C LYS A 103 -3.63 -4.32 -15.67
N GLY A 104 -3.19 -5.60 -15.66
CA GLY A 104 -2.20 -6.10 -14.74
C GLY A 104 -1.23 -7.04 -15.44
N LYS A 105 -0.17 -7.38 -14.72
CA LYS A 105 0.84 -8.35 -15.18
C LYS A 105 1.19 -9.31 -14.05
N ILE A 106 1.48 -10.55 -14.44
CA ILE A 106 2.15 -11.53 -13.60
C ILE A 106 3.46 -11.86 -14.28
N TYR A 107 4.51 -12.02 -13.48
CA TYR A 107 5.86 -12.29 -13.96
C TYR A 107 6.31 -13.67 -13.47
N PHE A 108 7.22 -14.28 -14.17
CA PHE A 108 8.04 -15.39 -13.67
C PHE A 108 9.14 -14.86 -12.72
N GLU A 109 9.76 -15.72 -11.94
CA GLU A 109 10.88 -15.32 -11.06
C GLU A 109 12.09 -14.76 -11.81
N ASN A 110 12.26 -15.14 -13.08
CA ASN A 110 13.30 -14.58 -13.95
C ASN A 110 12.99 -13.15 -14.47
N GLY A 111 11.83 -12.58 -14.06
CA GLY A 111 11.40 -11.23 -14.44
C GLY A 111 10.67 -11.15 -15.79
N GLN A 112 10.59 -12.23 -16.56
CA GLN A 112 9.82 -12.27 -17.81
C GLN A 112 8.32 -12.23 -17.50
N VAL A 113 7.55 -11.60 -18.39
CA VAL A 113 6.09 -11.58 -18.28
C VAL A 113 5.56 -13.01 -18.49
N ASN A 114 4.76 -13.48 -17.54
CA ASN A 114 4.01 -14.74 -17.62
C ASN A 114 2.61 -14.49 -18.17
N ILE A 115 1.87 -13.51 -17.58
CA ILE A 115 0.49 -13.23 -17.96
C ILE A 115 0.28 -11.72 -18.08
N GLU A 116 -0.33 -11.29 -19.18
CA GLU A 116 -0.99 -9.98 -19.28
C GLU A 116 -2.49 -10.17 -19.13
N ASN A 117 -3.10 -9.41 -18.23
CA ASN A 117 -4.52 -9.54 -17.89
C ASN A 117 -5.23 -8.19 -17.79
N GLU A 118 -6.55 -8.22 -17.79
CA GLU A 118 -7.39 -7.05 -17.55
C GLU A 118 -8.60 -7.41 -16.69
N TYR A 119 -8.96 -6.52 -15.79
CA TYR A 119 -10.11 -6.65 -14.91
C TYR A 119 -11.01 -5.42 -15.01
N ARG A 120 -12.33 -5.65 -14.80
CA ARG A 120 -13.31 -4.59 -14.63
C ARG A 120 -14.27 -4.98 -13.53
N ASP A 121 -14.45 -4.12 -12.52
CA ASP A 121 -15.29 -4.43 -11.35
C ASP A 121 -14.94 -5.77 -10.66
N GLY A 122 -13.67 -6.16 -10.62
CA GLY A 122 -13.19 -7.41 -10.04
C GLY A 122 -13.35 -8.65 -10.94
N LYS A 123 -13.94 -8.52 -12.13
CA LYS A 123 -14.14 -9.62 -13.08
C LYS A 123 -13.07 -9.59 -14.18
N PRO A 124 -12.53 -10.75 -14.58
CA PRO A 124 -11.63 -10.82 -15.72
C PRO A 124 -12.35 -10.42 -17.01
N VAL A 125 -11.73 -9.55 -17.82
CA VAL A 125 -12.27 -9.09 -19.11
C VAL A 125 -11.18 -9.00 -20.17
N GLY A 126 -11.58 -8.81 -21.42
CA GLY A 126 -10.69 -8.55 -22.54
C GLY A 126 -9.78 -9.72 -22.91
N ILE A 127 -8.70 -9.41 -23.54
CA ILE A 127 -7.74 -10.41 -24.06
C ILE A 127 -6.63 -10.64 -23.04
N TRP A 128 -6.57 -11.86 -22.52
CA TRP A 128 -5.48 -12.32 -21.68
C TRP A 128 -4.44 -13.03 -22.53
N LYS A 129 -3.18 -12.69 -22.31
CA LYS A 129 -2.03 -13.30 -23.01
C LYS A 129 -1.16 -14.05 -22.03
N TYR A 130 -0.69 -15.21 -22.42
CA TYR A 130 0.16 -16.09 -21.64
C TYR A 130 1.48 -16.31 -22.38
N TYR A 131 2.56 -16.26 -21.65
CA TYR A 131 3.92 -16.37 -22.17
C TYR A 131 4.68 -17.48 -21.46
N ASP A 132 5.69 -18.05 -22.11
CA ASP A 132 6.68 -18.91 -21.47
C ASP A 132 7.81 -18.13 -20.79
N GLU A 133 8.75 -18.84 -20.13
CA GLU A 133 9.88 -18.21 -19.44
C GLU A 133 10.91 -17.57 -20.39
N GLU A 134 10.88 -17.91 -21.68
CA GLU A 134 11.67 -17.32 -22.75
C GLU A 134 11.00 -16.05 -23.32
N GLY A 135 9.75 -15.74 -22.91
CA GLY A 135 8.98 -14.57 -23.36
C GLY A 135 8.20 -14.80 -24.66
N ASN A 136 8.08 -16.04 -25.15
CA ASN A 136 7.27 -16.36 -26.31
C ASN A 136 5.79 -16.42 -25.92
N LEU A 137 4.91 -15.88 -26.78
CA LEU A 137 3.47 -15.97 -26.59
C LEU A 137 3.00 -17.40 -26.84
N VAL A 138 2.40 -18.05 -25.82
CA VAL A 138 1.97 -19.45 -25.87
C VAL A 138 0.45 -19.63 -25.89
N ASP A 139 -0.32 -18.65 -25.38
CA ASP A 139 -1.78 -18.75 -25.38
C ASP A 139 -2.44 -17.36 -25.35
N ILE A 140 -3.66 -17.28 -25.90
CA ILE A 140 -4.51 -16.08 -25.87
C ILE A 140 -5.92 -16.50 -25.50
N ARG A 141 -6.52 -15.85 -24.50
CA ARG A 141 -7.89 -16.11 -24.05
C ARG A 141 -8.72 -14.85 -24.02
N ASP A 142 -9.87 -14.88 -24.68
CA ASP A 142 -10.89 -13.81 -24.60
C ASP A 142 -11.79 -14.06 -23.37
N ARG A 143 -11.78 -13.12 -22.44
CA ARG A 143 -12.58 -13.10 -21.20
C ARG A 143 -13.78 -12.19 -21.40
N LYS A 144 -14.77 -12.69 -22.16
CA LYS A 144 -16.05 -11.98 -22.40
C LYS A 144 -16.90 -11.88 -21.15
#